data_816bad8bd2c9e71893fa37171182ec2a
#
_entry.id   816bad8bd2c9e71893fa37171182ec2a
#
_cell.length_a   1.000
_cell.length_b   1.000
_cell.length_c   1.000
_cell.angle_alpha   90.00
_cell.angle_beta   90.00
_cell.angle_gamma   90.00
#
_symmetry.space_group_name_H-M   'P 1'
#
loop_
_entity.id
_entity.type
_entity.pdbx_description
1 polymer ?
#
loop_
_entity_poly.entity_id
_entity_poly.type
_entity_poly.pdbx_seq_one_letter_code
_entity_poly.pdbx_strand_id
1 'polypeptide(L)' 'MAQQSDASVGNITELNGNGRVVRDIPYDAALSFGIESFDNVQTSNGRIGITFLDESQVRLT' A
#
# COMPACT_ATOMS: atom_id res chain seq x y z
N MET A 1 14.21 10.13 8.17
CA MET A 1 13.85 9.77 7.90
C MET A 1 13.52 8.75 7.62
N ALA A 2 13.40 8.38 7.69
CA ALA A 2 13.02 7.62 7.46
C ALA A 2 12.99 6.74 7.01
N GLN A 3 13.14 6.42 6.70
CA GLN A 3 12.98 5.73 6.17
C GLN A 3 12.60 4.50 6.27
N GLN A 4 12.30 4.21 6.42
CA GLN A 4 11.74 3.00 6.57
C GLN A 4 11.71 2.19 5.37
N SER A 5 12.40 2.58 4.45
CA SER A 5 12.44 1.86 3.21
C SER A 5 12.98 0.45 3.37
N ASP A 6 13.74 0.18 4.41
CA ASP A 6 14.22 -1.17 4.63
C ASP A 6 13.10 -2.14 4.93
N ALA A 7 12.01 -1.67 5.51
CA ALA A 7 10.90 -2.51 5.85
C ALA A 7 9.87 -2.63 4.73
N SER A 8 9.99 -1.80 3.71
CA SER A 8 9.02 -1.80 2.62
C SER A 8 9.20 -3.02 1.73
N VAL A 9 8.10 -3.66 1.40
CA VAL A 9 8.09 -4.80 0.50
C VAL A 9 7.44 -4.44 -0.83
N GLY A 10 6.86 -3.26 -0.94
CA GLY A 10 6.23 -2.79 -2.17
C GLY A 10 5.71 -1.40 -1.99
N ASN A 11 5.00 -0.92 -2.98
CA ASN A 11 4.37 0.40 -2.88
C ASN A 11 3.13 0.45 -3.74
N ILE A 12 2.28 1.41 -3.42
CA ILE A 12 1.04 1.59 -4.15
C ILE A 12 1.36 2.28 -5.46
N THR A 13 1.00 1.64 -6.56
CA THR A 13 1.25 2.16 -7.90
C THR A 13 -0.02 2.53 -8.63
N GLU A 14 -1.17 2.15 -8.10
CA GLU A 14 -2.46 2.54 -8.67
C GLU A 14 -3.41 2.84 -7.53
N LEU A 15 -4.13 3.95 -7.62
CA LEU A 15 -5.09 4.31 -6.59
C LEU A 15 -6.26 5.04 -7.23
N ASN A 16 -7.45 4.47 -7.06
CA ASN A 16 -8.70 5.06 -7.50
C ASN A 16 -9.67 5.00 -6.35
N GLY A 17 -10.24 6.13 -5.96
CA GLY A 17 -11.19 6.16 -4.86
C GLY A 17 -10.49 6.21 -3.52
N ASN A 18 -11.07 5.58 -2.53
CA ASN A 18 -10.57 5.62 -1.16
C ASN A 18 -9.91 4.33 -0.79
N GLY A 19 -8.84 4.43 -0.03
CA GLY A 19 -8.16 3.26 0.48
C GLY A 19 -7.46 3.57 1.77
N ARG A 20 -7.05 2.54 2.47
CA ARG A 20 -6.43 2.68 3.78
C ARG A 20 -5.41 1.58 3.97
N VAL A 21 -4.31 1.95 4.60
CA VAL A 21 -3.28 1.00 5.00
C VAL A 21 -3.28 0.97 6.52
N VAL A 22 -3.61 -0.18 7.09
CA VAL A 22 -3.67 -0.33 8.54
C VAL A 22 -2.42 -1.03 9.02
N ARG A 23 -1.71 -0.36 9.87
CA ARG A 23 -0.47 -0.84 10.45
C ARG A 23 -0.65 -0.80 11.97
N ASP A 24 0.13 -0.04 12.67
CA ASP A 24 -0.15 0.27 14.06
C ASP A 24 -1.36 1.16 14.15
N ILE A 25 -1.45 2.10 13.23
CA ILE A 25 -2.56 3.01 13.11
C ILE A 25 -2.97 3.04 11.64
N PRO A 26 -4.17 3.49 11.32
CA PRO A 26 -4.59 3.56 9.93
C PRO A 26 -3.96 4.77 9.24
N TYR A 27 -3.55 4.57 8.00
CA TYR A 27 -3.03 5.62 7.12
C TYR A 27 -3.88 5.67 5.87
N ASP A 28 -4.10 6.87 5.35
CA ASP A 28 -4.77 7.00 4.07
C ASP A 28 -3.84 6.50 2.98
N ALA A 29 -4.36 5.69 2.09
CA ALA A 29 -3.59 5.21 0.97
C ALA A 29 -3.28 6.35 0.01
N ALA A 30 -2.10 6.30 -0.58
CA ALA A 30 -1.67 7.30 -1.55
C ALA A 30 -0.73 6.64 -2.54
N LEU A 31 -0.61 7.25 -3.71
CA LEU A 31 0.35 6.76 -4.69
C LEU A 31 1.75 6.85 -4.11
N SER A 32 2.54 5.84 -4.38
CA SER A 32 3.91 5.71 -3.88
C SER A 32 4.00 5.45 -2.39
N PHE A 33 2.87 5.18 -1.73
CA PHE A 33 2.89 4.82 -0.32
C PHE A 33 3.61 3.48 -0.15
N GLY A 34 4.60 3.43 0.72
CA GLY A 34 5.37 2.21 0.94
C GLY A 34 4.58 1.21 1.77
N ILE A 35 4.51 -0.01 1.28
CA ILE A 35 3.80 -1.10 1.96
C ILE A 35 4.84 -1.94 2.68
N GLU A 36 4.59 -2.25 3.95
CA GLU A 36 5.46 -3.08 4.76
C GLU A 36 4.83 -4.44 4.97
N SER A 37 5.63 -5.37 5.41
CA SER A 37 5.12 -6.71 5.76
C SER A 37 4.03 -6.58 6.81
N PHE A 38 2.99 -7.38 6.67
CA PHE A 38 1.87 -7.43 7.60
C PHE A 38 0.96 -6.21 7.56
N ASP A 39 1.18 -5.28 6.65
CA ASP A 39 0.22 -4.20 6.45
C ASP A 39 -1.09 -4.77 5.92
N ASN A 40 -2.18 -4.22 6.40
CA ASN A 40 -3.51 -4.60 5.94
C ASN A 40 -4.03 -3.48 5.05
N VAL A 41 -4.14 -3.73 3.78
CA VAL A 41 -4.57 -2.74 2.80
C VAL A 41 -6.03 -2.96 2.48
N GLN A 42 -6.83 -1.92 2.61
CA GLN A 42 -8.28 -2.01 2.45
C GLN A 42 -8.76 -0.95 1.48
N THR A 43 -9.78 -1.30 0.70
CA THR A 43 -10.52 -0.32 -0.08
C THR A 43 -11.97 -0.37 0.37
N SER A 44 -12.62 0.78 0.41
CA SER A 44 -14.04 0.79 0.69
C SER A 44 -14.84 1.15 -0.56
N ASN A 45 -14.23 1.89 -1.46
CA ASN A 45 -14.96 2.36 -2.63
C ASN A 45 -13.95 2.74 -3.68
N GLY A 46 -13.32 1.76 -4.27
CA GLY A 46 -12.30 2.07 -5.24
C GLY A 46 -11.40 0.89 -5.49
N ARG A 47 -10.17 1.20 -5.89
CA ARG A 47 -9.23 0.20 -6.36
C ARG A 47 -7.82 0.60 -5.96
N ILE A 48 -7.05 -0.35 -5.46
CA ILE A 48 -5.65 -0.12 -5.12
C ILE A 48 -4.81 -1.18 -5.83
N GLY A 49 -3.77 -0.74 -6.50
CA GLY A 49 -2.79 -1.65 -7.08
C GLY A 49 -1.47 -1.50 -6.36
N ILE A 50 -0.85 -2.61 -6.02
CA ILE A 50 0.42 -2.64 -5.31
C ILE A 50 1.42 -3.42 -6.14
N THR A 51 2.59 -2.86 -6.33
CA THR A 51 3.70 -3.54 -6.97
C THR A 51 4.73 -3.86 -5.90
N PHE A 52 5.10 -5.12 -5.80
CA PHE A 52 6.06 -5.56 -4.80
C PHE A 52 7.48 -5.54 -5.38
N LEU A 53 8.45 -5.61 -4.49
CA LEU A 53 9.85 -5.54 -4.89
C LEU A 53 10.28 -6.68 -5.79
N ASP A 54 9.61 -7.83 -5.70
CA ASP A 54 9.90 -8.96 -6.56
C ASP A 54 9.11 -8.90 -7.87
N GLU A 55 8.54 -7.74 -8.16
CA GLU A 55 7.77 -7.46 -9.39
C GLU A 55 6.42 -8.13 -9.45
N SER A 56 5.98 -8.78 -8.39
CA SER A 56 4.60 -9.24 -8.37
C SER A 56 3.67 -8.07 -8.12
N GLN A 57 2.43 -8.23 -8.54
CA GLN A 57 1.43 -7.18 -8.40
C GLN A 57 0.17 -7.75 -7.79
N VAL A 58 -0.47 -6.93 -6.96
CA VAL A 58 -1.75 -7.26 -6.36
C VAL A 58 -2.71 -6.12 -6.62
N ARG A 59 -3.92 -6.45 -6.96
CA ARG A 59 -4.95 -5.44 -7.21
C ARG A 59 -6.15 -5.74 -6.33
N LEU A 60 -6.57 -4.72 -5.60
CA LEU A 60 -7.74 -4.80 -4.73
C LEU A 60 -8.87 -3.98 -5.34
N THR A 61 -10.04 -4.54 -5.38
CA THR A 61 -11.20 -3.84 -5.91
C THR A 61 -12.37 -3.93 -4.96
#